data_567912e1c7e7c928e1a693f23dd4a8fb
#
_entry.id   567912e1c7e7c928e1a693f23dd4a8fb
#
_cell.length_a   1.000
_cell.length_b   1.000
_cell.length_c   1.000
_cell.angle_alpha   90.00
_cell.angle_beta   90.00
_cell.angle_gamma   90.00
#
_symmetry.space_group_name_H-M   'P 1'
#
loop_
_entity.id
_entity.type
_entity.pdbx_description
1 polymer ?
#
loop_
_entity_poly.entity_id
_entity_poly.type
_entity_poly.pdbx_seq_one_letter_code
_entity_poly.pdbx_strand_id
1 'polypeptide(L)'
;RTYESDDTNIFKENFELALGSMMQFDGDNKTPTSAFKEYGFAKGIGWTWAADDDYSNKCAMSHSKYVPNGKSDDWLVTPQLEITGKNVFLSFKGQGYQPGFTDKLKVVVWATDEKINDLDADVIAKFKSEGDVVFNEQMVPGATGTLEGNWKEYSVNLADYSGKKVYIAFVNENTTQSALFLTDVTVSQVFDVQVGLKGLESYQIAATSQKVKGEIKILNEEKT
;
A
#
# COMPACT_ATOMS: atom_id res chain seq x y z
N ARG A 1 -6.22 -9.74 -26.51
CA ARG A 1 -4.90 -9.63 -25.85
C ARG A 1 -4.96 -8.37 -25.02
N THR A 2 -5.01 -8.51 -23.71
CA THR A 2 -4.75 -7.45 -22.76
C THR A 2 -3.23 -7.21 -22.78
N TYR A 3 -2.82 -6.01 -23.13
CA TYR A 3 -1.45 -5.57 -22.89
C TYR A 3 -1.39 -5.12 -21.43
N GLU A 4 -0.83 -5.94 -20.57
CA GLU A 4 -0.33 -5.47 -19.29
C GLU A 4 1.00 -4.78 -19.59
N SER A 5 1.06 -3.46 -19.52
CA SER A 5 2.32 -2.76 -19.54
C SER A 5 2.91 -2.81 -18.13
N ASP A 6 3.94 -3.58 -17.92
CA ASP A 6 4.71 -3.62 -16.66
C ASP A 6 5.43 -2.28 -16.35
N ASP A 7 5.43 -1.33 -17.30
CA ASP A 7 6.17 -0.07 -17.21
C ASP A 7 5.50 1.04 -16.37
N THR A 8 4.36 0.76 -15.73
CA THR A 8 3.62 1.75 -14.93
C THR A 8 3.94 1.71 -13.44
N ASN A 9 4.55 0.64 -12.95
CA ASN A 9 4.81 0.46 -11.53
C ASN A 9 6.14 1.11 -11.14
N ILE A 10 6.06 2.17 -10.31
CA ILE A 10 7.22 2.78 -9.64
C ILE A 10 7.69 1.87 -8.50
N PHE A 11 6.73 1.21 -7.81
CA PHE A 11 6.99 0.29 -6.71
C PHE A 11 5.90 -0.77 -6.66
N LYS A 12 6.26 -2.01 -6.30
CA LYS A 12 5.32 -3.08 -6.03
C LYS A 12 5.89 -4.01 -4.96
N GLU A 13 5.07 -4.29 -3.95
CA GLU A 13 5.36 -5.27 -2.90
C GLU A 13 4.10 -6.08 -2.59
N ASN A 14 4.18 -7.39 -2.78
CA ASN A 14 3.10 -8.34 -2.51
C ASN A 14 3.44 -9.32 -1.39
N PHE A 15 4.57 -9.09 -0.71
CA PHE A 15 5.03 -9.88 0.42
C PHE A 15 5.21 -11.37 0.13
N GLU A 16 5.62 -11.73 -1.08
CA GLU A 16 5.90 -13.13 -1.46
C GLU A 16 6.97 -13.78 -0.56
N LEU A 17 7.97 -12.99 -0.15
CA LEU A 17 9.04 -13.42 0.73
C LEU A 17 9.31 -12.35 1.79
N ALA A 18 9.00 -12.64 3.05
CA ALA A 18 9.20 -11.73 4.17
C ALA A 18 8.57 -10.34 3.93
N LEU A 19 9.17 -9.28 4.45
CA LEU A 19 8.73 -7.90 4.23
C LEU A 19 9.27 -7.28 2.93
N GLY A 20 9.89 -8.09 2.07
CA GLY A 20 10.42 -7.67 0.78
C GLY A 20 11.51 -6.62 0.92
N SER A 21 11.36 -5.54 0.16
CA SER A 21 12.29 -4.39 0.18
C SER A 21 11.94 -3.32 1.21
N MET A 22 10.89 -3.53 2.01
CA MET A 22 10.44 -2.56 2.99
C MET A 22 11.25 -2.68 4.31
N MET A 23 11.48 -1.54 4.93
CA MET A 23 12.14 -1.44 6.23
C MET A 23 11.10 -1.38 7.34
N GLN A 24 11.35 -2.04 8.48
CA GLN A 24 10.46 -1.97 9.63
C GLN A 24 11.14 -1.34 10.85
N PHE A 25 10.37 -0.68 11.71
CA PHE A 25 10.82 -0.10 12.97
C PHE A 25 9.73 -0.22 14.03
N ASP A 26 10.11 -0.69 15.22
CA ASP A 26 9.30 -0.70 16.45
C ASP A 26 9.72 0.49 17.32
N GLY A 27 8.88 1.53 17.32
CA GLY A 27 9.13 2.74 18.09
C GLY A 27 8.72 2.63 19.56
N ASP A 28 7.90 1.65 19.92
CA ASP A 28 7.41 1.48 21.28
C ASP A 28 8.16 0.43 22.11
N ASN A 29 8.83 -0.50 21.45
CA ASN A 29 9.66 -1.56 22.05
C ASN A 29 8.94 -2.36 23.17
N LYS A 30 7.62 -2.60 23.01
CA LYS A 30 6.80 -3.31 23.99
C LYS A 30 6.87 -4.83 23.83
N THR A 31 6.46 -5.52 24.87
CA THR A 31 6.40 -6.97 24.85
C THR A 31 5.06 -7.41 24.25
N PRO A 32 5.04 -8.15 23.12
CA PRO A 32 3.81 -8.69 22.55
C PRO A 32 3.19 -9.74 23.50
N THR A 33 1.86 -9.89 23.43
CA THR A 33 1.15 -10.98 24.11
C THR A 33 1.61 -12.35 23.57
N SER A 34 1.38 -13.42 24.32
CA SER A 34 1.77 -14.78 23.90
C SER A 34 1.21 -15.18 22.54
N ALA A 35 -0.04 -14.79 22.26
CA ALA A 35 -0.69 -15.09 20.99
C ALA A 35 0.04 -14.48 19.77
N PHE A 36 0.64 -13.29 19.91
CA PHE A 36 1.36 -12.65 18.81
C PHE A 36 2.82 -13.09 18.69
N LYS A 37 3.39 -13.68 19.73
CA LYS A 37 4.73 -14.29 19.65
C LYS A 37 4.79 -15.45 18.64
N GLU A 38 3.70 -16.17 18.47
CA GLU A 38 3.58 -17.27 17.50
C GLU A 38 3.69 -16.77 16.04
N TYR A 39 3.35 -15.50 15.79
CA TYR A 39 3.55 -14.84 14.49
C TYR A 39 4.94 -14.19 14.33
N GLY A 40 5.88 -14.48 15.22
CA GLY A 40 7.25 -13.96 15.15
C GLY A 40 7.46 -12.59 15.78
N PHE A 41 6.43 -12.02 16.43
CA PHE A 41 6.60 -10.74 17.12
C PHE A 41 7.45 -10.87 18.39
N ALA A 42 8.34 -9.92 18.57
CA ALA A 42 9.19 -9.72 19.73
C ALA A 42 9.39 -8.22 19.96
N LYS A 43 10.09 -7.84 21.02
CA LYS A 43 10.57 -6.46 21.19
C LYS A 43 11.49 -6.08 20.02
N GLY A 44 11.31 -4.91 19.48
CA GLY A 44 12.05 -4.41 18.33
C GLY A 44 11.46 -4.85 16.98
N ILE A 45 10.32 -5.53 16.98
CA ILE A 45 9.64 -6.00 15.74
C ILE A 45 8.23 -5.43 15.69
N GLY A 46 8.03 -4.33 14.96
CA GLY A 46 6.74 -3.69 14.76
C GLY A 46 5.90 -4.32 13.65
N TRP A 47 6.56 -4.92 12.65
CA TRP A 47 5.94 -5.61 11.54
C TRP A 47 6.59 -6.96 11.27
N THR A 48 5.78 -7.97 10.98
CA THR A 48 6.23 -9.29 10.55
C THR A 48 5.55 -9.69 9.25
N TRP A 49 6.09 -10.72 8.63
CA TRP A 49 5.44 -11.42 7.54
C TRP A 49 4.48 -12.47 8.09
N ALA A 50 3.31 -12.62 7.47
CA ALA A 50 2.31 -13.62 7.77
C ALA A 50 1.78 -14.27 6.49
N ALA A 51 1.40 -15.53 6.58
CA ALA A 51 0.74 -16.29 5.53
C ALA A 51 -0.26 -17.28 6.12
N ASP A 52 -1.22 -17.72 5.32
CA ASP A 52 -2.05 -18.87 5.65
C ASP A 52 -1.27 -20.18 5.52
N ASP A 53 -1.88 -21.28 5.98
CA ASP A 53 -1.24 -22.60 6.01
C ASP A 53 -0.84 -23.11 4.62
N ASP A 54 -1.57 -22.73 3.58
CA ASP A 54 -1.29 -23.12 2.18
C ASP A 54 -0.48 -22.07 1.40
N TYR A 55 -0.10 -20.97 2.05
CA TYR A 55 0.60 -19.83 1.45
C TYR A 55 -0.15 -19.14 0.29
N SER A 56 -1.47 -19.28 0.25
CA SER A 56 -2.30 -18.64 -0.78
C SER A 56 -2.44 -17.13 -0.54
N ASN A 57 -2.46 -16.70 0.73
CA ASN A 57 -2.45 -15.30 1.13
C ASN A 57 -1.19 -14.99 1.92
N LYS A 58 -0.48 -13.96 1.47
CA LYS A 58 0.77 -13.47 2.09
C LYS A 58 0.66 -11.98 2.34
N CYS A 59 1.15 -11.51 3.47
CA CYS A 59 0.99 -10.13 3.88
C CYS A 59 2.04 -9.68 4.89
N ALA A 60 2.15 -8.38 5.07
CA ALA A 60 2.74 -7.80 6.26
C ALA A 60 1.67 -7.69 7.35
N MET A 61 2.07 -7.96 8.59
CA MET A 61 1.22 -7.92 9.79
C MET A 61 1.83 -7.02 10.84
N SER A 62 1.01 -6.17 11.47
CA SER A 62 1.33 -5.45 12.71
C SER A 62 0.23 -5.63 13.73
N HIS A 63 0.52 -5.43 15.02
CA HIS A 63 -0.44 -5.61 16.10
C HIS A 63 -0.36 -4.50 17.15
N SER A 64 -1.42 -4.38 17.97
CA SER A 64 -1.49 -3.41 19.07
C SER A 64 -1.80 -4.06 20.43
N LYS A 65 -1.50 -5.35 20.60
CA LYS A 65 -1.69 -6.09 21.87
C LYS A 65 -0.37 -6.41 22.57
N TYR A 66 -0.14 -5.73 23.68
CA TYR A 66 1.07 -5.81 24.47
C TYR A 66 0.83 -6.17 25.94
N VAL A 67 1.88 -6.54 26.64
CA VAL A 67 1.90 -6.77 28.10
C VAL A 67 3.04 -5.95 28.71
N PRO A 68 2.72 -4.92 29.53
CA PRO A 68 1.37 -4.35 29.79
C PRO A 68 0.78 -3.68 28.55
N ASN A 69 -0.54 -3.45 28.57
CA ASN A 69 -1.23 -2.75 27.48
C ASN A 69 -0.58 -1.39 27.20
N GLY A 70 -0.58 -1.00 25.92
CA GLY A 70 0.00 0.27 25.50
C GLY A 70 -0.33 0.59 24.04
N LYS A 71 0.06 1.76 23.61
CA LYS A 71 -0.07 2.21 22.23
C LYS A 71 1.09 1.65 21.41
N SER A 72 0.81 1.12 20.22
CA SER A 72 1.83 0.79 19.22
C SER A 72 2.44 2.04 18.59
N ASP A 73 3.63 1.91 18.08
CA ASP A 73 4.35 2.92 17.27
C ASP A 73 5.19 2.18 16.23
N ASP A 74 4.51 1.45 15.36
CA ASP A 74 5.09 0.47 14.45
C ASP A 74 5.08 0.99 13.02
N TRP A 75 6.24 1.01 12.39
CA TRP A 75 6.50 1.61 11.09
C TRP A 75 6.96 0.56 10.08
N LEU A 76 6.37 0.58 8.88
CA LEU A 76 6.81 -0.18 7.70
C LEU A 76 6.99 0.80 6.55
N VAL A 77 8.20 0.95 6.06
CA VAL A 77 8.60 2.05 5.17
C VAL A 77 9.13 1.51 3.84
N THR A 78 8.67 2.06 2.73
CA THR A 78 9.17 1.75 1.40
C THR A 78 10.63 2.20 1.23
N PRO A 79 11.38 1.67 0.26
CA PRO A 79 12.54 2.37 -0.28
C PRO A 79 12.17 3.78 -0.75
N GLN A 80 13.18 4.63 -0.99
CA GLN A 80 12.93 5.95 -1.60
C GLN A 80 12.37 5.78 -3.01
N LEU A 81 11.25 6.43 -3.29
CA LEU A 81 10.55 6.39 -4.57
C LEU A 81 10.59 7.76 -5.22
N GLU A 82 10.70 7.80 -6.55
CA GLU A 82 10.62 9.03 -7.32
C GLU A 82 9.23 9.12 -7.98
N ILE A 83 8.47 10.16 -7.64
CA ILE A 83 7.12 10.38 -8.16
C ILE A 83 7.23 11.23 -9.43
N THR A 84 7.21 10.59 -10.58
CA THR A 84 7.53 11.22 -11.88
C THR A 84 6.38 11.98 -12.53
N GLY A 85 5.14 11.81 -12.07
CA GLY A 85 3.96 12.41 -12.71
C GLY A 85 2.85 12.81 -11.74
N LYS A 86 1.82 13.47 -12.27
CA LYS A 86 0.65 13.89 -11.47
C LYS A 86 -0.40 12.80 -11.29
N ASN A 87 -0.44 11.82 -12.19
CA ASN A 87 -1.41 10.71 -12.14
C ASN A 87 -0.76 9.48 -11.49
N VAL A 88 -0.12 9.67 -10.33
CA VAL A 88 0.50 8.60 -9.57
C VAL A 88 -0.36 8.29 -8.35
N PHE A 89 -0.63 7.00 -8.14
CA PHE A 89 -1.44 6.50 -7.05
C PHE A 89 -0.68 5.45 -6.25
N LEU A 90 -0.79 5.55 -4.94
CA LEU A 90 -0.53 4.44 -4.03
C LEU A 90 -1.81 3.61 -3.93
N SER A 91 -1.74 2.32 -4.21
CA SER A 91 -2.82 1.36 -3.97
C SER A 91 -2.30 0.25 -3.05
N PHE A 92 -3.17 -0.25 -2.18
CA PHE A 92 -2.86 -1.36 -1.30
C PHE A 92 -4.14 -2.06 -0.84
N LYS A 93 -4.01 -3.32 -0.40
CA LYS A 93 -5.10 -4.03 0.27
C LYS A 93 -4.82 -4.12 1.76
N GLY A 94 -5.86 -3.94 2.54
CA GLY A 94 -5.78 -4.03 4.00
C GLY A 94 -7.01 -4.68 4.61
N GLN A 95 -6.81 -5.36 5.75
CA GLN A 95 -7.87 -5.87 6.60
C GLN A 95 -7.42 -5.90 8.06
N GLY A 96 -8.38 -5.91 8.99
CA GLY A 96 -8.13 -6.16 10.41
C GLY A 96 -8.26 -7.63 10.74
N TYR A 97 -7.62 -8.07 11.82
CA TYR A 97 -7.57 -9.49 12.22
C TYR A 97 -8.94 -10.08 12.58
N GLN A 98 -9.79 -9.31 13.27
CA GLN A 98 -11.10 -9.83 13.74
C GLN A 98 -12.15 -8.72 13.88
N PRO A 99 -13.45 -9.07 13.77
CA PRO A 99 -14.54 -8.13 14.02
C PRO A 99 -14.50 -7.53 15.43
N GLY A 100 -14.77 -6.23 15.53
CA GLY A 100 -14.86 -5.50 16.82
C GLY A 100 -13.52 -5.05 17.41
N PHE A 101 -12.39 -5.50 16.86
CA PHE A 101 -11.04 -5.15 17.32
C PHE A 101 -10.12 -4.89 16.13
N THR A 102 -10.51 -3.97 15.25
CA THR A 102 -9.74 -3.64 14.06
C THR A 102 -8.84 -2.45 14.33
N ASP A 103 -7.56 -2.59 14.02
CA ASP A 103 -6.60 -1.51 14.06
C ASP A 103 -6.86 -0.51 12.91
N LYS A 104 -6.50 0.75 13.13
CA LYS A 104 -6.41 1.75 12.08
C LYS A 104 -5.05 1.65 11.42
N LEU A 105 -5.04 1.76 10.10
CA LEU A 105 -3.82 1.99 9.35
C LEU A 105 -3.68 3.48 9.05
N LYS A 106 -2.53 4.04 9.34
CA LYS A 106 -2.13 5.38 8.93
C LYS A 106 -1.05 5.26 7.85
N VAL A 107 -1.16 6.08 6.79
CA VAL A 107 -0.10 6.21 5.79
C VAL A 107 0.47 7.62 5.85
N VAL A 108 1.79 7.70 5.94
CA VAL A 108 2.56 8.95 5.99
C VAL A 108 3.48 9.00 4.78
N VAL A 109 3.48 10.11 4.05
CA VAL A 109 4.42 10.37 2.95
C VAL A 109 5.38 11.46 3.38
N TRP A 110 6.67 11.16 3.34
CA TRP A 110 7.73 12.13 3.63
C TRP A 110 8.54 12.41 2.36
N ALA A 111 8.44 13.66 1.87
CA ALA A 111 9.17 14.12 0.70
C ALA A 111 10.55 14.62 1.11
N THR A 112 11.60 13.93 0.66
CA THR A 112 12.98 14.27 0.99
C THR A 112 13.97 13.70 -0.02
N ASP A 113 15.06 14.42 -0.28
CA ASP A 113 16.21 13.90 -1.04
C ASP A 113 17.21 13.13 -0.17
N GLU A 114 17.03 13.14 1.15
CA GLU A 114 17.85 12.38 2.08
C GLU A 114 17.71 10.87 1.83
N LYS A 115 18.85 10.19 1.74
CA LYS A 115 18.85 8.72 1.63
C LYS A 115 18.88 8.08 3.00
N ILE A 116 17.89 7.25 3.27
CA ILE A 116 17.78 6.47 4.49
C ILE A 116 18.27 5.05 4.18
N ASN A 117 19.26 4.57 4.92
CA ASN A 117 19.77 3.22 4.79
C ASN A 117 19.20 2.29 5.87
N ASP A 118 18.75 2.85 6.98
CA ASP A 118 18.15 2.15 8.11
C ASP A 118 17.17 3.05 8.85
N LEU A 119 16.21 2.47 9.54
CA LEU A 119 15.24 3.21 10.36
C LEU A 119 15.72 3.26 11.81
N ASP A 120 15.76 4.46 12.37
CA ASP A 120 16.02 4.74 13.77
C ASP A 120 15.01 5.76 14.33
N ALA A 121 15.14 6.09 15.59
CA ALA A 121 14.25 7.03 16.28
C ALA A 121 14.32 8.45 15.67
N ASP A 122 15.48 8.89 15.17
CA ASP A 122 15.66 10.21 14.58
C ASP A 122 14.97 10.29 13.21
N VAL A 123 15.10 9.26 12.40
CA VAL A 123 14.38 9.14 11.13
C VAL A 123 12.87 9.12 11.35
N ILE A 124 12.38 8.36 12.33
CA ILE A 124 10.95 8.33 12.67
C ILE A 124 10.47 9.68 13.19
N ALA A 125 11.29 10.42 13.96
CA ALA A 125 10.95 11.77 14.37
C ALA A 125 10.77 12.73 13.18
N LYS A 126 11.56 12.58 12.12
CA LYS A 126 11.38 13.34 10.86
C LYS A 126 10.07 12.97 10.16
N PHE A 127 9.75 11.69 10.04
CA PHE A 127 8.43 11.27 9.51
C PHE A 127 7.27 11.91 10.31
N LYS A 128 7.39 11.97 11.64
CA LYS A 128 6.36 12.56 12.50
C LYS A 128 6.24 14.09 12.37
N SER A 129 7.34 14.78 12.10
CA SER A 129 7.37 16.26 12.06
C SER A 129 7.23 16.85 10.66
N GLU A 130 7.68 16.13 9.62
CA GLU A 130 7.78 16.63 8.25
C GLU A 130 6.91 15.85 7.27
N GLY A 131 6.43 14.67 7.65
CA GLY A 131 5.60 13.82 6.80
C GLY A 131 4.12 14.23 6.81
N ASP A 132 3.49 14.08 5.67
CA ASP A 132 2.05 14.32 5.50
C ASP A 132 1.27 13.02 5.76
N VAL A 133 0.25 13.08 6.60
CA VAL A 133 -0.69 11.97 6.78
C VAL A 133 -1.68 11.98 5.62
N VAL A 134 -1.53 11.04 4.69
CA VAL A 134 -2.36 10.97 3.47
C VAL A 134 -3.50 9.96 3.57
N PHE A 135 -3.47 9.08 4.60
CA PHE A 135 -4.51 8.09 4.88
C PHE A 135 -4.54 7.79 6.39
N ASN A 136 -5.74 7.63 6.98
CA ASN A 136 -5.90 7.24 8.38
C ASN A 136 -7.30 6.66 8.60
N GLU A 137 -7.48 5.38 8.28
CA GLU A 137 -8.78 4.72 8.38
C GLU A 137 -8.71 3.43 9.18
N GLN A 138 -9.83 3.06 9.77
CA GLN A 138 -10.00 1.76 10.39
C GLN A 138 -10.10 0.69 9.31
N MET A 139 -9.32 -0.38 9.48
CA MET A 139 -9.36 -1.51 8.55
C MET A 139 -10.71 -2.24 8.63
N VAL A 140 -11.19 -2.74 7.50
CA VAL A 140 -12.35 -3.63 7.48
C VAL A 140 -12.02 -4.90 8.28
N PRO A 141 -12.96 -5.45 9.05
CA PRO A 141 -12.71 -6.68 9.78
C PRO A 141 -12.54 -7.85 8.82
N GLY A 142 -11.46 -8.61 9.00
CA GLY A 142 -11.27 -9.91 8.40
C GLY A 142 -12.15 -10.99 9.05
N ALA A 143 -12.10 -12.20 8.52
CA ALA A 143 -12.66 -13.36 9.19
C ALA A 143 -11.75 -13.76 10.37
N THR A 144 -12.34 -14.11 11.52
CA THR A 144 -11.54 -14.43 12.72
C THR A 144 -10.61 -15.61 12.49
N GLY A 145 -9.32 -15.39 12.69
CA GLY A 145 -8.30 -16.43 12.67
C GLY A 145 -7.85 -16.89 11.28
N THR A 146 -8.19 -16.17 10.22
CA THR A 146 -7.78 -16.50 8.86
C THR A 146 -7.37 -15.23 8.08
N LEU A 147 -6.51 -15.38 7.09
CA LEU A 147 -6.19 -14.33 6.13
C LEU A 147 -7.16 -14.35 4.93
N GLU A 148 -8.04 -15.35 4.87
CA GLU A 148 -9.07 -15.41 3.83
C GLU A 148 -10.09 -14.29 3.98
N GLY A 149 -10.54 -13.76 2.88
CA GLY A 149 -11.81 -13.04 2.78
C GLY A 149 -11.71 -11.55 2.57
N ASN A 150 -12.03 -10.73 3.55
CA ASN A 150 -12.49 -9.35 3.36
C ASN A 150 -11.37 -8.32 3.10
N TRP A 151 -10.45 -8.61 2.19
CA TRP A 151 -9.47 -7.63 1.76
C TRP A 151 -10.16 -6.46 1.06
N LYS A 152 -9.96 -5.27 1.59
CA LYS A 152 -10.44 -4.03 0.97
C LYS A 152 -9.27 -3.34 0.28
N GLU A 153 -9.49 -2.92 -0.94
CA GLU A 153 -8.56 -2.10 -1.69
C GLU A 153 -8.74 -0.62 -1.33
N TYR A 154 -7.61 0.06 -1.14
CA TYR A 154 -7.52 1.48 -0.85
C TYR A 154 -6.62 2.14 -1.88
N SER A 155 -6.89 3.41 -2.19
CA SER A 155 -6.09 4.19 -3.12
C SER A 155 -5.90 5.61 -2.60
N VAL A 156 -4.68 6.12 -2.75
CA VAL A 156 -4.27 7.48 -2.36
C VAL A 156 -3.63 8.15 -3.55
N ASN A 157 -4.09 9.35 -3.91
CA ASN A 157 -3.49 10.15 -4.97
C ASN A 157 -2.19 10.80 -4.46
N LEU A 158 -1.10 10.63 -5.19
CA LEU A 158 0.22 11.19 -4.87
C LEU A 158 0.59 12.40 -5.75
N ALA A 159 -0.36 13.05 -6.41
CA ALA A 159 -0.12 14.17 -7.33
C ALA A 159 0.67 15.34 -6.71
N ASP A 160 0.48 15.59 -5.41
CA ASP A 160 1.18 16.67 -4.68
C ASP A 160 2.68 16.42 -4.50
N TYR A 161 3.10 15.19 -4.76
CA TYR A 161 4.49 14.77 -4.69
C TYR A 161 5.16 14.65 -6.07
N SER A 162 4.48 15.07 -7.13
CA SER A 162 5.03 15.04 -8.50
C SER A 162 6.38 15.75 -8.58
N GLY A 163 7.39 15.08 -9.13
CA GLY A 163 8.78 15.57 -9.23
C GLY A 163 9.58 15.47 -7.94
N LYS A 164 9.04 14.86 -6.89
CA LYS A 164 9.72 14.68 -5.60
C LYS A 164 10.15 13.23 -5.38
N LYS A 165 11.18 13.06 -4.56
CA LYS A 165 11.51 11.78 -3.95
C LYS A 165 10.79 11.67 -2.62
N VAL A 166 10.20 10.51 -2.36
CA VAL A 166 9.40 10.27 -1.17
C VAL A 166 9.73 8.93 -0.53
N TYR A 167 9.50 8.83 0.76
CA TYR A 167 9.29 7.57 1.46
C TYR A 167 7.83 7.48 1.86
N ILE A 168 7.24 6.29 1.79
CA ILE A 168 5.88 6.02 2.20
C ILE A 168 5.93 5.06 3.39
N ALA A 169 5.36 5.49 4.51
CA ALA A 169 5.29 4.71 5.74
C ALA A 169 3.86 4.24 6.02
N PHE A 170 3.70 2.95 6.27
CA PHE A 170 2.49 2.36 6.82
C PHE A 170 2.67 2.21 8.33
N VAL A 171 1.77 2.80 9.10
CA VAL A 171 1.97 3.00 10.54
C VAL A 171 0.79 2.43 11.33
N ASN A 172 1.12 1.59 12.32
CA ASN A 172 0.18 1.14 13.34
C ASN A 172 0.44 1.94 14.64
N GLU A 173 -0.50 2.78 15.03
CA GLU A 173 -0.48 3.57 16.27
C GLU A 173 -1.69 3.29 17.17
N ASN A 174 -2.17 2.07 17.18
CA ASN A 174 -3.37 1.70 17.90
C ASN A 174 -3.10 1.30 19.35
N THR A 175 -4.16 1.15 20.11
CA THR A 175 -4.07 0.74 21.52
C THR A 175 -5.09 -0.35 21.78
N THR A 176 -4.59 -1.53 22.20
CA THR A 176 -5.42 -2.62 22.72
C THR A 176 -6.51 -3.12 21.75
N GLN A 177 -6.31 -2.95 20.44
CA GLN A 177 -7.17 -3.55 19.43
C GLN A 177 -6.76 -5.00 19.15
N SER A 178 -6.27 -5.32 17.98
CA SER A 178 -5.77 -6.66 17.65
C SER A 178 -4.60 -6.57 16.71
N ALA A 179 -4.84 -6.82 15.42
CA ALA A 179 -3.84 -6.69 14.38
C ALA A 179 -4.46 -6.20 13.09
N LEU A 180 -3.61 -5.72 12.21
CA LEU A 180 -3.92 -5.38 10.82
C LEU A 180 -2.96 -6.09 9.88
N PHE A 181 -3.46 -6.32 8.68
CA PHE A 181 -2.73 -6.94 7.58
C PHE A 181 -2.71 -6.01 6.38
N LEU A 182 -1.60 -6.04 5.65
CA LEU A 182 -1.32 -5.22 4.48
C LEU A 182 -0.74 -6.10 3.37
N THR A 183 -1.28 -6.00 2.15
CA THR A 183 -0.73 -6.68 0.96
C THR A 183 -0.95 -5.86 -0.31
N ASP A 184 -0.39 -6.31 -1.43
CA ASP A 184 -0.54 -5.72 -2.75
C ASP A 184 -0.23 -4.20 -2.76
N VAL A 185 0.85 -3.79 -2.10
CA VAL A 185 1.27 -2.38 -2.10
C VAL A 185 1.87 -2.05 -3.46
N THR A 186 1.28 -1.07 -4.14
CA THR A 186 1.72 -0.64 -5.47
C THR A 186 1.73 0.88 -5.54
N VAL A 187 2.80 1.46 -6.05
CA VAL A 187 2.83 2.87 -6.48
C VAL A 187 2.94 2.84 -8.00
N SER A 188 1.92 3.32 -8.68
CA SER A 188 1.84 3.25 -10.13
C SER A 188 1.39 4.57 -10.75
N GLN A 189 1.91 4.83 -11.94
CA GLN A 189 1.46 5.93 -12.77
C GLN A 189 0.31 5.46 -13.66
N VAL A 190 -0.81 6.15 -13.61
CA VAL A 190 -1.95 5.93 -14.51
C VAL A 190 -1.80 6.88 -15.69
N PHE A 191 -1.78 6.34 -16.89
CA PHE A 191 -1.80 7.14 -18.11
C PHE A 191 -3.23 7.31 -18.57
N ASP A 192 -3.65 8.56 -18.84
CA ASP A 192 -4.90 8.83 -19.50
C ASP A 192 -4.81 8.37 -20.97
N VAL A 193 -5.43 7.24 -21.26
CA VAL A 193 -5.57 6.77 -22.64
C VAL A 193 -6.77 7.47 -23.25
N GLN A 194 -6.54 8.52 -24.02
CA GLN A 194 -7.58 9.10 -24.86
C GLN A 194 -7.77 8.24 -26.11
N VAL A 195 -8.86 7.50 -26.17
CA VAL A 195 -9.27 6.79 -27.37
C VAL A 195 -10.05 7.75 -28.26
N GLY A 196 -9.37 8.39 -29.18
CA GLY A 196 -10.01 9.19 -30.24
C GLY A 196 -10.35 8.30 -31.44
N LEU A 197 -11.62 8.18 -31.77
CA LEU A 197 -12.06 7.60 -33.05
C LEU A 197 -11.91 8.68 -34.13
N LYS A 198 -10.79 8.65 -34.86
CA LYS A 198 -10.57 9.57 -35.99
C LYS A 198 -11.14 8.94 -37.25
N GLY A 199 -12.14 9.62 -37.87
CA GLY A 199 -12.67 9.24 -39.19
C GLY A 199 -14.00 8.49 -39.18
N LEU A 200 -14.73 8.49 -38.06
CA LEU A 200 -16.15 8.15 -38.09
C LEU A 200 -16.97 9.40 -38.46
N GLU A 201 -17.13 9.64 -39.74
CA GLU A 201 -18.27 10.41 -40.19
C GLU A 201 -19.54 9.64 -39.82
N SER A 202 -20.61 10.37 -39.43
CA SER A 202 -21.85 9.76 -38.95
C SER A 202 -22.43 8.84 -40.02
N TYR A 203 -22.34 7.54 -39.84
CA TYR A 203 -23.03 6.57 -40.68
C TYR A 203 -24.38 6.24 -40.06
N GLN A 204 -25.43 6.34 -40.89
CA GLN A 204 -26.72 5.74 -40.53
C GLN A 204 -26.57 4.22 -40.50
N ILE A 205 -26.65 3.63 -39.35
CA ILE A 205 -26.64 2.18 -39.18
C ILE A 205 -28.01 1.65 -39.56
N ALA A 206 -28.15 1.06 -40.74
CA ALA A 206 -29.28 0.22 -41.07
C ALA A 206 -29.16 -1.09 -40.24
N ALA A 207 -30.27 -1.53 -39.67
CA ALA A 207 -30.41 -2.53 -38.62
C ALA A 207 -29.97 -3.97 -39.01
N THR A 208 -28.69 -4.19 -39.25
CA THR A 208 -28.06 -5.52 -39.28
C THR A 208 -26.63 -5.39 -38.81
N SER A 209 -26.20 -6.30 -37.92
CA SER A 209 -24.90 -6.31 -37.28
C SER A 209 -23.74 -6.19 -38.27
N GLN A 210 -23.13 -5.02 -38.37
CA GLN A 210 -21.87 -4.84 -39.10
C GLN A 210 -20.69 -4.86 -38.14
N LYS A 211 -19.68 -5.64 -38.49
CA LYS A 211 -18.37 -5.61 -37.78
C LYS A 211 -17.60 -4.38 -38.31
N VAL A 212 -17.45 -3.36 -37.47
CA VAL A 212 -16.58 -2.22 -37.74
C VAL A 212 -15.17 -2.58 -37.28
N LYS A 213 -14.20 -2.54 -38.21
CA LYS A 213 -12.78 -2.58 -37.86
C LYS A 213 -12.32 -1.16 -37.63
N GLY A 214 -11.97 -0.83 -36.41
CA GLY A 214 -11.32 0.42 -36.03
C GLY A 214 -9.84 0.20 -35.70
N GLU A 215 -8.99 1.15 -36.03
CA GLU A 215 -7.62 1.23 -35.59
C GLU A 215 -7.58 2.12 -34.34
N ILE A 216 -7.14 1.56 -33.21
CA ILE A 216 -6.94 2.32 -31.98
C ILE A 216 -5.51 2.85 -32.02
N LYS A 217 -5.36 4.15 -32.14
CA LYS A 217 -4.06 4.81 -32.00
C LYS A 217 -3.95 5.35 -30.57
N ILE A 218 -3.06 4.76 -29.78
CA ILE A 218 -2.70 5.30 -28.47
C ILE A 218 -1.74 6.47 -28.72
N LEU A 219 -2.20 7.68 -28.46
CA LEU A 219 -1.38 8.89 -28.49
C LEU A 219 -0.85 9.09 -27.07
N ASN A 220 0.41 8.75 -26.86
CA ASN A 220 1.14 9.09 -25.64
C ASN A 220 1.50 10.58 -25.75
N GLU A 221 0.77 11.46 -25.08
CA GLU A 221 1.22 12.84 -24.87
C GLU A 221 2.23 12.88 -23.73
N GLU A 222 3.44 12.40 -24.03
CA GLU A 222 4.61 12.86 -23.31
C GLU A 222 5.17 14.08 -24.02
N LYS A 223 5.41 15.09 -23.22
CA LYS A 223 6.30 16.25 -23.41
C LYS A 223 5.59 17.58 -23.51
N THR A 224 5.69 18.32 -22.43
CA THR A 224 6.77 19.31 -22.19
C THR A 224 6.70 19.73 -20.75
#